data_03de71e4a86a8f51f01cc6471c6339c1
#
_entry.id   03de71e4a86a8f51f01cc6471c6339c1
#
_cell.length_a   1.000
_cell.length_b   1.000
_cell.length_c   1.000
_cell.angle_alpha   90.00
_cell.angle_beta   90.00
_cell.angle_gamma   90.00
#
_symmetry.space_group_name_H-M   'P 1'
#
loop_
_entity.id
_entity.type
_entity.pdbx_description
1 polymer ?
#
loop_
_entity_poly.entity_id
_entity_poly.type
_entity_poly.pdbx_seq_one_letter_code
_entity_poly.pdbx_strand_id
1 'polypeptide(L)'
;MTLPYRKKEYLERTMKVVLASKNPHKLVEISKITEKFGFELVLQSELGIDIDVEETGTTFEENSFIKAEAVMKASGLPALADDSGIAVDALNGEPGVYSARYGFDDSLDDWGRLELLLKNTEHVPDGQRQAQFVCVITMVTPEGRTIQARGEIHGELLRAPVGKNGFGYDPIFYYPPMGMSTAEMDPEAKNQVSHRGNALRVFYDKLKEAGYADK
;
A
#
# COMPACT_ATOMS: atom_id res chain seq x y z
N MET A 1 16.76 0.21 47.63
CA MET A 1 16.34 -0.94 46.87
C MET A 1 16.03 -0.46 45.46
N THR A 2 17.06 -0.52 44.62
CA THR A 2 17.09 0.04 43.27
C THR A 2 16.48 -0.97 42.30
N LEU A 3 15.41 -0.60 41.63
CA LEU A 3 14.80 -1.39 40.56
C LEU A 3 15.67 -1.38 39.30
N PRO A 4 15.72 -2.48 38.55
CA PRO A 4 16.81 -2.78 37.64
C PRO A 4 16.73 -2.10 36.29
N TYR A 5 17.89 -1.79 35.81
CA TYR A 5 18.41 -1.22 34.57
C TYR A 5 17.88 -1.78 33.23
N ARG A 6 16.78 -2.51 33.17
CA ARG A 6 16.29 -3.19 31.95
C ARG A 6 15.37 -2.38 31.05
N LYS A 7 14.99 -1.15 31.41
CA LYS A 7 14.03 -0.34 30.63
C LYS A 7 14.68 0.64 29.63
N LYS A 8 16.00 0.80 29.65
CA LYS A 8 16.70 1.75 28.78
C LYS A 8 17.32 1.15 27.51
N GLU A 9 17.51 -0.16 27.46
CA GLU A 9 18.14 -0.84 26.30
C GLU A 9 17.16 -1.15 25.14
N TYR A 10 15.86 -1.03 25.35
CA TYR A 10 14.85 -1.24 24.29
C TYR A 10 14.59 0.01 23.42
N LEU A 11 15.11 1.16 23.81
CA LEU A 11 14.84 2.47 23.19
C LEU A 11 15.81 2.86 22.06
N GLU A 12 16.79 2.01 21.71
CA GLU A 12 17.77 2.28 20.64
C GLU A 12 17.89 1.17 19.58
N ARG A 13 17.01 0.17 19.55
CA ARG A 13 17.02 -0.83 18.49
C ARG A 13 16.00 -0.48 17.42
N THR A 14 16.48 0.19 16.39
CA THR A 14 15.78 0.23 15.10
C THR A 14 15.44 -1.20 14.68
N MET A 15 14.16 -1.52 14.50
CA MET A 15 13.76 -2.83 14.04
C MET A 15 13.98 -2.92 12.53
N LYS A 16 14.84 -3.86 12.12
CA LYS A 16 15.05 -4.13 10.70
C LYS A 16 13.85 -4.88 10.13
N VAL A 17 13.20 -4.31 9.12
CA VAL A 17 12.01 -4.85 8.47
C VAL A 17 12.25 -4.93 6.97
N VAL A 18 11.99 -6.09 6.38
CA VAL A 18 12.16 -6.29 4.94
C VAL A 18 10.91 -5.87 4.20
N LEU A 19 11.04 -4.97 3.23
CA LEU A 19 9.93 -4.59 2.37
C LEU A 19 9.79 -5.56 1.20
N ALA A 20 8.66 -6.26 1.17
CA ALA A 20 8.28 -7.19 0.12
C ALA A 20 7.62 -6.45 -1.06
N SER A 21 8.42 -5.64 -1.75
CA SER A 21 7.97 -4.90 -2.93
C SER A 21 9.12 -4.66 -3.90
N LYS A 22 8.84 -4.80 -5.19
CA LYS A 22 9.73 -4.41 -6.29
C LYS A 22 9.33 -3.04 -6.89
N ASN A 23 8.22 -2.44 -6.42
CA ASN A 23 7.72 -1.16 -6.93
C ASN A 23 8.42 0.02 -6.23
N PRO A 24 9.23 0.83 -6.96
CA PRO A 24 10.00 1.93 -6.37
C PRO A 24 9.11 3.08 -5.86
N HIS A 25 7.92 3.28 -6.44
CA HIS A 25 6.99 4.32 -5.99
C HIS A 25 6.41 3.97 -4.61
N LYS A 26 6.02 2.71 -4.42
CA LYS A 26 5.55 2.21 -3.12
C LYS A 26 6.64 2.34 -2.05
N LEU A 27 7.89 1.99 -2.40
CA LEU A 27 9.01 2.13 -1.48
C LEU A 27 9.13 3.56 -0.96
N VAL A 28 9.14 4.56 -1.86
CA VAL A 28 9.29 5.97 -1.47
C VAL A 28 8.16 6.43 -0.55
N GLU A 29 6.91 6.06 -0.86
CA GLU A 29 5.76 6.42 -0.02
C GLU A 29 5.82 5.74 1.36
N ILE A 30 6.11 4.44 1.40
CA ILE A 30 6.17 3.67 2.65
C ILE A 30 7.33 4.14 3.52
N SER A 31 8.54 4.34 2.96
CA SER A 31 9.72 4.76 3.71
C SER A 31 9.49 6.08 4.44
N LYS A 32 8.94 7.11 3.75
CA LYS A 32 8.66 8.41 4.34
C LYS A 32 7.75 8.35 5.57
N ILE A 33 6.83 7.39 5.59
CA ILE A 33 5.87 7.26 6.68
C ILE A 33 6.44 6.39 7.80
N THR A 34 7.17 5.32 7.46
CA THR A 34 7.71 4.35 8.43
C THR A 34 8.98 4.82 9.14
N GLU A 35 9.68 5.83 8.63
CA GLU A 35 10.77 6.50 9.36
C GLU A 35 10.37 6.90 10.78
N LYS A 36 9.12 7.30 10.96
CA LYS A 36 8.57 7.70 12.27
C LYS A 36 8.31 6.53 13.22
N PHE A 37 8.39 5.29 12.72
CA PHE A 37 8.08 4.08 13.49
C PHE A 37 9.33 3.45 14.12
N GLY A 38 10.50 4.01 13.87
CA GLY A 38 11.77 3.41 14.31
C GLY A 38 12.12 2.13 13.53
N PHE A 39 11.63 1.99 12.28
CA PHE A 39 11.98 0.88 11.39
C PHE A 39 13.17 1.25 10.51
N GLU A 40 14.09 0.31 10.36
CA GLU A 40 15.06 0.27 9.28
C GLU A 40 14.47 -0.58 8.15
N LEU A 41 13.86 0.07 7.15
CA LEU A 41 13.35 -0.64 5.98
C LEU A 41 14.48 -1.03 5.06
N VAL A 42 14.50 -2.32 4.68
CA VAL A 42 15.47 -2.90 3.75
C VAL A 42 14.69 -3.57 2.62
N LEU A 43 15.08 -3.32 1.38
CA LEU A 43 14.50 -4.04 0.25
C LEU A 43 14.88 -5.51 0.26
N GLN A 44 13.97 -6.39 -0.16
CA GLN A 44 14.28 -7.80 -0.35
C GLN A 44 15.48 -8.01 -1.29
N SER A 45 15.61 -7.17 -2.32
CA SER A 45 16.74 -7.21 -3.28
C SER A 45 18.10 -6.88 -2.64
N GLU A 46 18.13 -5.99 -1.63
CA GLU A 46 19.37 -5.66 -0.89
C GLU A 46 19.87 -6.83 -0.04
N LEU A 47 18.99 -7.75 0.30
CA LEU A 47 19.32 -9.00 0.98
C LEU A 47 19.60 -10.16 0.02
N GLY A 48 19.63 -9.90 -1.29
CA GLY A 48 19.79 -10.94 -2.31
C GLY A 48 18.59 -11.86 -2.46
N ILE A 49 17.41 -11.44 -1.96
CA ILE A 49 16.18 -12.20 -2.07
C ILE A 49 15.46 -11.78 -3.36
N ASP A 50 15.55 -12.63 -4.36
CA ASP A 50 14.86 -12.42 -5.65
C ASP A 50 13.73 -13.46 -5.81
N ILE A 51 12.72 -13.33 -4.95
CA ILE A 51 11.50 -14.12 -5.08
C ILE A 51 10.41 -13.27 -5.74
N ASP A 52 9.71 -13.89 -6.65
CA ASP A 52 8.46 -13.37 -7.21
C ASP A 52 7.30 -14.15 -6.61
N VAL A 53 6.49 -13.46 -5.83
CA VAL A 53 5.42 -14.09 -5.07
C VAL A 53 4.14 -14.00 -5.89
N GLU A 54 3.62 -15.15 -6.30
CA GLU A 54 2.34 -15.21 -6.99
C GLU A 54 1.20 -14.78 -6.05
N GLU A 55 0.46 -13.77 -6.45
CA GLU A 55 -0.70 -13.25 -5.73
C GLU A 55 -1.94 -14.08 -6.07
N THR A 56 -2.15 -15.17 -5.33
CA THR A 56 -3.27 -16.11 -5.53
C THR A 56 -4.49 -15.78 -4.70
N GLY A 57 -4.42 -14.78 -3.83
CA GLY A 57 -5.52 -14.34 -3.00
C GLY A 57 -6.60 -13.61 -3.81
N THR A 58 -7.81 -13.62 -3.26
CA THR A 58 -8.98 -12.95 -3.81
C THR A 58 -9.27 -11.60 -3.14
N THR A 59 -8.53 -11.29 -2.08
CA THR A 59 -8.61 -10.05 -1.30
C THR A 59 -7.25 -9.39 -1.17
N PHE A 60 -7.24 -8.08 -0.93
CA PHE A 60 -6.01 -7.34 -0.63
C PHE A 60 -5.33 -7.87 0.64
N GLU A 61 -6.12 -8.30 1.61
CA GLU A 61 -5.66 -8.89 2.87
C GLU A 61 -4.87 -10.17 2.62
N GLU A 62 -5.41 -11.07 1.80
CA GLU A 62 -4.75 -12.33 1.45
C GLU A 62 -3.45 -12.09 0.68
N ASN A 63 -3.47 -11.24 -0.35
CA ASN A 63 -2.29 -10.98 -1.17
C ASN A 63 -1.18 -10.27 -0.39
N SER A 64 -1.50 -9.28 0.44
CA SER A 64 -0.50 -8.63 1.29
C SER A 64 0.11 -9.61 2.31
N PHE A 65 -0.69 -10.53 2.85
CA PHE A 65 -0.20 -11.58 3.76
C PHE A 65 0.73 -12.57 3.02
N ILE A 66 0.30 -13.09 1.87
CA ILE A 66 1.10 -14.03 1.06
C ILE A 66 2.47 -13.44 0.75
N LYS A 67 2.53 -12.18 0.33
CA LYS A 67 3.79 -11.49 0.04
C LYS A 67 4.67 -11.32 1.29
N ALA A 68 4.09 -10.84 2.39
CA ALA A 68 4.84 -10.63 3.63
C ALA A 68 5.36 -11.94 4.21
N GLU A 69 4.55 -13.00 4.24
CA GLU A 69 4.93 -14.30 4.74
C GLU A 69 6.05 -14.94 3.92
N ALA A 70 5.99 -14.87 2.60
CA ALA A 70 7.01 -15.43 1.72
C ALA A 70 8.37 -14.76 1.93
N VAL A 71 8.41 -13.42 2.01
CA VAL A 71 9.64 -12.66 2.24
C VAL A 71 10.15 -12.85 3.68
N MET A 72 9.28 -12.93 4.68
CA MET A 72 9.67 -13.27 6.05
C MET A 72 10.32 -14.64 6.12
N LYS A 73 9.75 -15.66 5.48
CA LYS A 73 10.32 -17.02 5.42
C LYS A 73 11.70 -17.06 4.73
N ALA A 74 11.87 -16.27 3.68
CA ALA A 74 13.13 -16.21 2.93
C ALA A 74 14.22 -15.42 3.65
N SER A 75 13.85 -14.36 4.38
CA SER A 75 14.81 -13.48 5.07
C SER A 75 15.12 -13.89 6.51
N GLY A 76 14.20 -14.57 7.18
CA GLY A 76 14.24 -14.80 8.62
C GLY A 76 14.03 -13.54 9.46
N LEU A 77 13.61 -12.44 8.85
CA LEU A 77 13.36 -11.14 9.46
C LEU A 77 11.87 -10.78 9.37
N PRO A 78 11.35 -9.86 10.21
CA PRO A 78 10.04 -9.28 10.00
C PRO A 78 9.94 -8.73 8.58
N ALA A 79 8.86 -9.03 7.89
CA ALA A 79 8.62 -8.55 6.54
C ALA A 79 7.30 -7.78 6.46
N LEU A 80 7.33 -6.68 5.71
CA LEU A 80 6.20 -5.80 5.43
C LEU A 80 5.84 -5.91 3.96
N ALA A 81 4.57 -6.09 3.66
CA ALA A 81 4.05 -5.99 2.30
C ALA A 81 2.85 -5.07 2.24
N ASP A 82 2.64 -4.44 1.09
CA ASP A 82 1.36 -3.81 0.77
C ASP A 82 0.71 -4.51 -0.43
N ASP A 83 -0.60 -4.61 -0.39
CA ASP A 83 -1.42 -4.85 -1.57
C ASP A 83 -2.42 -3.73 -1.74
N SER A 84 -2.54 -3.20 -2.96
CA SER A 84 -3.31 -2.00 -3.22
C SER A 84 -3.84 -1.94 -4.64
N GLY A 85 -5.00 -1.33 -4.79
CA GLY A 85 -5.63 -1.17 -6.10
C GLY A 85 -6.79 -0.20 -6.06
N ILE A 86 -7.37 0.00 -7.25
CA ILE A 86 -8.59 0.76 -7.43
C ILE A 86 -9.78 -0.18 -7.59
N ALA A 87 -10.88 0.12 -6.92
CA ALA A 87 -12.14 -0.58 -7.07
C ALA A 87 -13.20 0.41 -7.55
N VAL A 88 -13.95 0.04 -8.59
CA VAL A 88 -14.96 0.88 -9.23
C VAL A 88 -16.33 0.27 -9.02
N ASP A 89 -17.26 1.01 -8.43
CA ASP A 89 -18.58 0.49 -8.05
C ASP A 89 -19.37 0.00 -9.27
N ALA A 90 -19.33 0.75 -10.37
CA ALA A 90 -20.01 0.40 -11.61
C ALA A 90 -19.45 -0.87 -12.29
N LEU A 91 -18.26 -1.32 -11.88
CA LEU A 91 -17.64 -2.57 -12.33
C LEU A 91 -17.65 -3.66 -11.23
N ASN A 92 -18.56 -3.57 -10.26
CA ASN A 92 -18.65 -4.48 -9.12
C ASN A 92 -17.34 -4.66 -8.34
N GLY A 93 -16.55 -3.59 -8.23
CA GLY A 93 -15.28 -3.56 -7.52
C GLY A 93 -14.05 -3.88 -8.38
N GLU A 94 -14.21 -4.19 -9.67
CA GLU A 94 -13.04 -4.32 -10.55
C GLU A 94 -12.37 -2.95 -10.82
N PRO A 95 -11.05 -2.92 -11.06
CA PRO A 95 -10.06 -4.01 -11.11
C PRO A 95 -9.75 -4.70 -9.76
N GLY A 96 -9.93 -4.04 -8.62
CA GLY A 96 -9.67 -4.59 -7.30
C GLY A 96 -8.23 -5.11 -7.16
N VAL A 97 -8.06 -6.33 -6.69
CA VAL A 97 -6.74 -6.99 -6.55
C VAL A 97 -5.99 -7.19 -7.87
N TYR A 98 -6.67 -7.03 -8.99
CA TYR A 98 -6.06 -7.14 -10.32
C TYR A 98 -5.58 -5.81 -10.89
N SER A 99 -5.57 -4.73 -10.10
CA SER A 99 -5.23 -3.37 -10.57
C SER A 99 -3.88 -3.30 -11.28
N ALA A 100 -2.85 -3.97 -10.76
CA ALA A 100 -1.51 -3.96 -11.35
C ALA A 100 -1.38 -4.83 -12.62
N ARG A 101 -2.38 -5.65 -12.93
CA ARG A 101 -2.43 -6.55 -14.10
C ARG A 101 -3.77 -6.49 -14.82
N TYR A 102 -4.49 -5.37 -14.68
CA TYR A 102 -5.80 -5.18 -15.31
C TYR A 102 -5.71 -5.28 -16.83
N GLY A 103 -6.63 -6.07 -17.40
CA GLY A 103 -6.61 -6.47 -18.81
C GLY A 103 -5.88 -7.79 -19.04
N PHE A 104 -5.11 -8.31 -18.08
CA PHE A 104 -4.36 -9.57 -18.18
C PHE A 104 -3.47 -9.64 -19.44
N ASP A 105 -2.94 -8.50 -19.86
CA ASP A 105 -2.05 -8.33 -21.00
C ASP A 105 -0.73 -7.71 -20.52
N ASP A 106 0.34 -8.49 -20.58
CA ASP A 106 1.68 -8.08 -20.13
C ASP A 106 2.30 -6.97 -20.97
N SER A 107 1.73 -6.68 -22.16
CA SER A 107 2.15 -5.56 -22.98
C SER A 107 1.64 -4.21 -22.47
N LEU A 108 0.63 -4.20 -21.58
CA LEU A 108 0.09 -2.98 -21.00
C LEU A 108 1.00 -2.47 -19.87
N ASP A 109 1.44 -1.23 -20.02
CA ASP A 109 2.01 -0.46 -18.91
C ASP A 109 0.92 0.17 -18.04
N ASP A 110 1.31 0.96 -17.04
CA ASP A 110 0.36 1.64 -16.15
C ASP A 110 -0.59 2.57 -16.92
N TRP A 111 -0.10 3.22 -17.97
CA TRP A 111 -0.92 4.09 -18.80
C TRP A 111 -1.95 3.30 -19.62
N GLY A 112 -1.54 2.20 -20.24
CA GLY A 112 -2.44 1.33 -20.98
C GLY A 112 -3.55 0.72 -20.12
N ARG A 113 -3.24 0.36 -18.86
CA ARG A 113 -4.25 -0.12 -17.89
C ARG A 113 -5.22 1.00 -17.49
N LEU A 114 -4.73 2.23 -17.31
CA LEU A 114 -5.57 3.40 -17.05
C LEU A 114 -6.52 3.67 -18.22
N GLU A 115 -6.03 3.69 -19.46
CA GLU A 115 -6.86 3.87 -20.65
C GLU A 115 -7.91 2.76 -20.81
N LEU A 116 -7.53 1.52 -20.50
CA LEU A 116 -8.45 0.39 -20.50
C LEU A 116 -9.58 0.59 -19.47
N LEU A 117 -9.27 1.07 -18.26
CA LEU A 117 -10.28 1.35 -17.25
C LEU A 117 -11.23 2.48 -17.69
N LEU A 118 -10.69 3.54 -18.29
CA LEU A 118 -11.52 4.63 -18.86
C LEU A 118 -12.45 4.10 -19.94
N LYS A 119 -11.95 3.28 -20.84
CA LYS A 119 -12.76 2.63 -21.91
C LYS A 119 -13.87 1.75 -21.34
N ASN A 120 -13.54 0.91 -20.35
CA ASN A 120 -14.51 0.01 -19.74
C ASN A 120 -15.59 0.75 -18.93
N THR A 121 -15.32 2.00 -18.52
CA THR A 121 -16.25 2.87 -17.80
C THR A 121 -16.82 4.00 -18.64
N GLU A 122 -16.61 4.02 -19.95
CA GLU A 122 -17.09 5.07 -20.86
C GLU A 122 -18.61 5.22 -20.82
N HIS A 123 -19.32 4.11 -20.75
CA HIS A 123 -20.79 4.05 -20.70
C HIS A 123 -21.40 4.44 -19.35
N VAL A 124 -20.58 4.56 -18.28
CA VAL A 124 -21.05 4.88 -16.94
C VAL A 124 -21.38 6.37 -16.85
N PRO A 125 -22.64 6.74 -16.49
CA PRO A 125 -23.04 8.15 -16.40
C PRO A 125 -22.28 8.91 -15.30
N ASP A 126 -22.23 10.25 -15.44
CA ASP A 126 -21.76 11.13 -14.38
C ASP A 126 -22.66 10.96 -13.14
N GLY A 127 -22.04 11.03 -11.95
CA GLY A 127 -22.71 10.74 -10.68
C GLY A 127 -22.86 9.26 -10.34
N GLN A 128 -22.42 8.34 -11.24
CA GLN A 128 -22.38 6.90 -11.00
C GLN A 128 -20.95 6.33 -11.19
N ARG A 129 -19.95 7.19 -11.13
CA ARG A 129 -18.55 6.85 -11.37
C ARG A 129 -17.74 6.72 -10.07
N GLN A 130 -18.40 6.34 -8.98
CA GLN A 130 -17.75 6.16 -7.69
C GLN A 130 -16.67 5.10 -7.79
N ALA A 131 -15.55 5.41 -7.15
CA ALA A 131 -14.41 4.52 -7.05
C ALA A 131 -13.71 4.69 -5.70
N GLN A 132 -12.94 3.71 -5.30
CA GLN A 132 -12.10 3.79 -4.12
C GLN A 132 -10.72 3.23 -4.41
N PHE A 133 -9.69 3.87 -3.87
CA PHE A 133 -8.41 3.21 -3.69
C PHE A 133 -8.39 2.48 -2.35
N VAL A 134 -7.85 1.28 -2.38
CA VAL A 134 -7.66 0.42 -1.21
C VAL A 134 -6.18 0.10 -1.05
N CYS A 135 -5.70 0.09 0.18
CA CYS A 135 -4.38 -0.43 0.52
C CYS A 135 -4.48 -1.27 1.79
N VAL A 136 -3.91 -2.45 1.75
CA VAL A 136 -3.72 -3.29 2.93
C VAL A 136 -2.23 -3.46 3.17
N ILE A 137 -1.79 -3.11 4.38
CA ILE A 137 -0.42 -3.30 4.86
C ILE A 137 -0.42 -4.49 5.80
N THR A 138 0.48 -5.43 5.56
CA THR A 138 0.68 -6.60 6.42
C THR A 138 2.13 -6.73 6.83
N MET A 139 2.39 -6.87 8.13
CA MET A 139 3.68 -7.28 8.66
C MET A 139 3.54 -8.70 9.24
N VAL A 140 4.48 -9.57 8.88
CA VAL A 140 4.63 -10.90 9.46
C VAL A 140 5.99 -11.00 10.12
N THR A 141 6.03 -11.52 11.36
CA THR A 141 7.28 -11.69 12.11
C THR A 141 7.69 -13.15 12.20
N PRO A 142 8.99 -13.46 12.41
CA PRO A 142 9.47 -14.83 12.55
C PRO A 142 8.81 -15.60 13.71
N GLU A 143 8.30 -14.89 14.72
CA GLU A 143 7.58 -15.47 15.85
C GLU A 143 6.13 -15.83 15.51
N GLY A 144 5.70 -15.63 14.26
CA GLY A 144 4.36 -15.95 13.78
C GLY A 144 3.30 -14.90 14.09
N ARG A 145 3.69 -13.68 14.49
CA ARG A 145 2.73 -12.59 14.67
C ARG A 145 2.42 -11.95 13.32
N THR A 146 1.16 -11.61 13.12
CA THR A 146 0.68 -10.87 11.95
C THR A 146 0.01 -9.59 12.42
N ILE A 147 0.42 -8.46 11.86
CA ILE A 147 -0.22 -7.15 12.05
C ILE A 147 -0.66 -6.67 10.68
N GLN A 148 -1.96 -6.45 10.54
CA GLN A 148 -2.56 -6.07 9.26
C GLN A 148 -3.45 -4.85 9.44
N ALA A 149 -3.36 -3.90 8.51
CA ALA A 149 -4.15 -2.69 8.50
C ALA A 149 -4.63 -2.35 7.10
N ARG A 150 -5.87 -1.88 7.02
CA ARG A 150 -6.53 -1.43 5.79
C ARG A 150 -6.74 0.08 5.83
N GLY A 151 -6.53 0.74 4.71
CA GLY A 151 -6.86 2.13 4.48
C GLY A 151 -7.50 2.31 3.12
N GLU A 152 -8.42 3.25 3.05
CA GLU A 152 -9.19 3.55 1.85
C GLU A 152 -9.27 5.06 1.64
N ILE A 153 -9.52 5.44 0.39
CA ILE A 153 -9.91 6.78 -0.01
C ILE A 153 -11.03 6.67 -1.05
N HIS A 154 -12.14 7.35 -0.82
CA HIS A 154 -13.30 7.33 -1.71
C HIS A 154 -13.30 8.56 -2.60
N GLY A 155 -13.62 8.36 -3.86
CA GLY A 155 -13.65 9.39 -4.89
C GLY A 155 -14.46 8.98 -6.11
N GLU A 156 -14.15 9.61 -7.23
CA GLU A 156 -14.84 9.38 -8.49
C GLU A 156 -13.84 9.24 -9.64
N LEU A 157 -14.18 8.46 -10.65
CA LEU A 157 -13.40 8.39 -11.88
C LEU A 157 -13.67 9.61 -12.76
N LEU A 158 -12.60 10.29 -13.15
CA LEU A 158 -12.63 11.29 -14.21
C LEU A 158 -12.85 10.60 -15.58
N ARG A 159 -13.23 11.39 -16.58
CA ARG A 159 -13.37 10.93 -17.97
C ARG A 159 -12.08 11.02 -18.78
N ALA A 160 -11.11 11.76 -18.28
CA ALA A 160 -9.80 11.93 -18.88
C ALA A 160 -8.76 12.14 -17.78
N PRO A 161 -7.49 11.79 -18.03
CA PRO A 161 -6.42 11.99 -17.07
C PRO A 161 -6.15 13.48 -16.79
N VAL A 162 -5.96 13.84 -15.51
CA VAL A 162 -5.61 15.18 -15.05
C VAL A 162 -4.48 15.07 -14.03
N GLY A 163 -3.47 15.94 -14.12
CA GLY A 163 -2.31 15.92 -13.23
C GLY A 163 -1.14 15.11 -13.80
N LYS A 164 -0.01 15.15 -13.09
CA LYS A 164 1.26 14.53 -13.53
C LYS A 164 2.01 13.81 -12.41
N ASN A 165 1.53 13.96 -11.17
CA ASN A 165 2.16 13.34 -10.00
C ASN A 165 1.60 11.94 -9.78
N GLY A 166 2.24 11.18 -8.89
CA GLY A 166 1.80 9.84 -8.54
C GLY A 166 2.12 8.80 -9.60
N PHE A 167 1.31 7.74 -9.67
CA PHE A 167 1.46 6.61 -10.58
C PHE A 167 0.14 5.84 -10.76
N GLY A 168 0.12 4.93 -11.71
CA GLY A 168 -1.04 4.07 -11.96
C GLY A 168 -2.30 4.88 -12.28
N TYR A 169 -3.35 4.71 -11.51
CA TYR A 169 -4.67 5.31 -11.74
C TYR A 169 -4.83 6.70 -11.11
N ASP A 170 -3.79 7.27 -10.49
CA ASP A 170 -3.86 8.61 -9.87
C ASP A 170 -4.43 9.70 -10.80
N PRO A 171 -4.09 9.77 -12.10
CA PRO A 171 -4.57 10.82 -12.98
C PRO A 171 -6.08 10.79 -13.27
N ILE A 172 -6.74 9.67 -13.02
CA ILE A 172 -8.19 9.52 -13.25
C ILE A 172 -8.99 9.41 -11.96
N PHE A 173 -8.35 9.49 -10.79
CA PHE A 173 -9.03 9.44 -9.51
C PHE A 173 -9.24 10.84 -8.93
N TYR A 174 -10.46 11.33 -8.98
CA TYR A 174 -10.87 12.61 -8.42
C TYR A 174 -11.23 12.47 -6.95
N TYR A 175 -10.68 13.34 -6.12
CA TYR A 175 -10.95 13.39 -4.68
C TYR A 175 -11.81 14.62 -4.33
N PRO A 176 -13.12 14.47 -4.14
CA PRO A 176 -14.05 15.59 -3.95
C PRO A 176 -13.68 16.53 -2.82
N PRO A 177 -13.19 16.06 -1.64
CA PRO A 177 -12.85 16.98 -0.55
C PRO A 177 -11.77 18.00 -0.87
N MET A 178 -10.91 17.73 -1.84
CA MET A 178 -9.86 18.65 -2.29
C MET A 178 -10.14 19.26 -3.67
N GLY A 179 -11.19 18.81 -4.37
CA GLY A 179 -11.59 19.34 -5.67
C GLY A 179 -10.59 19.09 -6.80
N MET A 180 -9.77 18.02 -6.69
CA MET A 180 -8.69 17.73 -7.66
C MET A 180 -8.47 16.22 -7.79
N SER A 181 -7.75 15.81 -8.83
CA SER A 181 -7.25 14.43 -8.93
C SER A 181 -6.10 14.18 -7.97
N THR A 182 -5.87 12.91 -7.61
CA THR A 182 -4.70 12.55 -6.79
C THR A 182 -3.38 12.79 -7.50
N ALA A 183 -3.37 12.88 -8.83
CA ALA A 183 -2.19 13.26 -9.60
C ALA A 183 -1.93 14.78 -9.69
N GLU A 184 -2.84 15.61 -9.23
CA GLU A 184 -2.61 17.05 -9.06
C GLU A 184 -2.05 17.40 -7.69
N MET A 185 -2.19 16.50 -6.71
CA MET A 185 -1.68 16.71 -5.36
C MET A 185 -0.15 16.66 -5.34
N ASP A 186 0.46 17.50 -4.49
CA ASP A 186 1.84 17.28 -4.13
C ASP A 186 1.99 15.99 -3.28
N PRO A 187 3.19 15.38 -3.23
CA PRO A 187 3.38 14.11 -2.54
C PRO A 187 3.03 14.15 -1.05
N GLU A 188 3.20 15.31 -0.40
CA GLU A 188 2.94 15.46 1.03
C GLU A 188 1.43 15.51 1.30
N ALA A 189 0.69 16.31 0.52
CA ALA A 189 -0.77 16.36 0.59
C ALA A 189 -1.39 14.99 0.26
N LYS A 190 -0.89 14.31 -0.79
CA LYS A 190 -1.33 12.96 -1.14
C LYS A 190 -1.13 11.97 0.01
N ASN A 191 0.05 11.98 0.67
CA ASN A 191 0.33 11.07 1.79
C ASN A 191 -0.60 11.27 2.99
N GLN A 192 -1.10 12.50 3.19
CA GLN A 192 -2.05 12.78 4.28
C GLN A 192 -3.43 12.17 4.05
N VAL A 193 -3.89 12.06 2.82
CA VAL A 193 -5.25 11.63 2.49
C VAL A 193 -5.33 10.26 1.84
N SER A 194 -4.24 9.76 1.23
CA SER A 194 -4.26 8.54 0.42
C SER A 194 -4.62 7.27 1.21
N HIS A 195 -5.10 6.27 0.48
CA HIS A 195 -5.34 4.92 0.98
C HIS A 195 -4.12 4.34 1.72
N ARG A 196 -2.91 4.49 1.15
CA ARG A 196 -1.67 4.02 1.77
C ARG A 196 -1.33 4.82 3.03
N GLY A 197 -1.49 6.14 3.01
CA GLY A 197 -1.33 6.98 4.19
C GLY A 197 -2.30 6.61 5.30
N ASN A 198 -3.56 6.33 4.95
CA ASN A 198 -4.58 5.86 5.89
C ASN A 198 -4.22 4.48 6.48
N ALA A 199 -3.84 3.52 5.62
CA ALA A 199 -3.43 2.18 6.06
C ALA A 199 -2.23 2.23 7.02
N LEU A 200 -1.22 3.04 6.71
CA LEU A 200 -0.02 3.18 7.54
C LEU A 200 -0.30 3.83 8.89
N ARG A 201 -1.25 4.78 8.98
CA ARG A 201 -1.68 5.34 10.28
C ARG A 201 -2.34 4.28 11.16
N VAL A 202 -3.29 3.53 10.60
CA VAL A 202 -3.94 2.42 11.31
C VAL A 202 -2.92 1.33 11.69
N PHE A 203 -1.96 1.06 10.80
CA PHE A 203 -0.89 0.11 11.05
C PHE A 203 0.00 0.54 12.24
N TYR A 204 0.36 1.81 12.30
CA TYR A 204 1.14 2.36 13.40
C TYR A 204 0.44 2.22 14.76
N ASP A 205 -0.87 2.51 14.81
CA ASP A 205 -1.64 2.34 16.04
C ASP A 205 -1.65 0.88 16.48
N LYS A 206 -1.83 -0.06 15.57
CA LYS A 206 -1.74 -1.50 15.84
C LYS A 206 -0.34 -1.95 16.29
N LEU A 207 0.72 -1.35 15.75
CA LEU A 207 2.10 -1.60 16.22
C LEU A 207 2.29 -1.17 17.67
N LYS A 208 1.74 0.00 18.07
CA LYS A 208 1.78 0.46 19.46
C LYS A 208 1.03 -0.50 20.39
N GLU A 209 -0.17 -0.93 20.00
CA GLU A 209 -0.95 -1.90 20.76
C GLU A 209 -0.22 -3.24 20.93
N ALA A 210 0.50 -3.65 19.88
CA ALA A 210 1.30 -4.88 19.88
C ALA A 210 2.66 -4.74 20.59
N GLY A 211 3.07 -3.51 21.00
CA GLY A 211 4.31 -3.23 21.70
C GLY A 211 5.55 -3.13 20.82
N TYR A 212 5.38 -2.89 19.52
CA TYR A 212 6.48 -2.70 18.55
C TYR A 212 6.85 -1.22 18.33
N ALA A 213 6.04 -0.28 18.79
CA ALA A 213 6.32 1.16 18.71
C ALA A 213 6.01 1.81 20.07
N ASP A 214 6.60 2.98 20.31
CA ASP A 214 6.37 3.74 21.54
C ASP A 214 4.91 4.25 21.63
N LYS A 215 4.41 4.28 22.89
CA LYS A 215 3.08 4.79 23.21
C LYS A 215 3.00 6.30 23.06
#